data_ae3f543231615cbc64b98d6ebdad2fb5
#
_entry.id   ae3f543231615cbc64b98d6ebdad2fb5
#
_cell.length_a   1.000
_cell.length_b   1.000
_cell.length_c   1.000
_cell.angle_alpha   90.00
_cell.angle_beta   90.00
_cell.angle_gamma   90.00
#
_symmetry.space_group_name_H-M   'P 1'
#
loop_
_entity.id
_entity.type
_entity.pdbx_description
1 polymer ?
#
loop_
_entity_poly.entity_id
_entity_poly.type
_entity_poly.pdbx_seq_one_letter_code
_entity_poly.pdbx_strand_id
1 'polypeptide(L)'
;MTKQLRMLAPDAFRNHLSRRAFITGGTAAAGFAVVLASCGGSDDSDEGASGGDAASGDYSRVINTASGSLAMYTWGDYNDPEIVGALAESELGVTMKVDYYGSNEDLITKLAASNGNSGFDIVVPTGPYVPQMIEKGLIQKLDMSKIPNFSNLDSAYVSQSWDPNNEYSVCKNWGSTGFFYDKTKITRKMETWQDFIDACMNEGSGNCAMIDTAPNLCGMWYWAQGKNWNDQDPALLDACEKFLVDEFAQHIKAFDSYPSTKLAEGAYSLAMGWNGDLRQAYVRIADAGGNPDNWVWVLGAPATELWMDTYCIAAGAPNPDAAHAWINWDLVPEVSIKDLQYHGYNTGMKNMDTLVAELAPDLERGEMIFFAPEQVATFQTQEITPTLDRMVEILNKVKAKAGA
;
A
#
# COMPACT_ATOMS: atom_id res chain seq x y z
N MET A 1 -3.24 27.05 23.86
CA MET A 1 -3.74 25.70 24.18
C MET A 1 -3.50 24.86 22.95
N THR A 2 -2.42 24.14 22.92
CA THR A 2 -2.03 23.24 21.82
C THR A 2 -2.93 22.00 21.91
N LYS A 3 -3.87 21.84 20.96
CA LYS A 3 -4.62 20.60 20.82
C LYS A 3 -3.61 19.51 20.41
N GLN A 4 -3.37 18.55 21.27
CA GLN A 4 -2.66 17.33 20.89
C GLN A 4 -3.50 16.61 19.83
N LEU A 5 -2.95 16.50 18.64
CA LEU A 5 -3.45 15.61 17.59
C LEU A 5 -3.39 14.18 18.13
N ARG A 6 -4.52 13.52 18.21
CA ARG A 6 -4.57 12.07 18.44
C ARG A 6 -4.31 11.40 17.09
N MET A 7 -3.10 10.90 16.90
CA MET A 7 -2.81 10.01 15.77
C MET A 7 -3.45 8.64 16.02
N LEU A 8 -3.90 7.97 14.98
CA LEU A 8 -4.26 6.54 15.02
C LEU A 8 -3.00 5.66 15.14
N ALA A 9 -1.92 6.20 15.67
CA ALA A 9 -0.73 5.47 16.01
C ALA A 9 -0.86 4.89 17.41
N PRO A 10 -0.39 3.65 17.64
CA PRO A 10 -0.36 3.05 18.96
C PRO A 10 0.31 3.95 19.99
N ASP A 11 -0.16 3.92 21.23
CA ASP A 11 0.43 4.73 22.33
C ASP A 11 1.92 4.41 22.56
N ALA A 12 2.38 3.23 22.15
CA ALA A 12 3.80 2.85 22.17
C ALA A 12 4.68 3.78 21.33
N PHE A 13 4.17 4.34 20.22
CA PHE A 13 4.92 5.30 19.39
C PHE A 13 5.10 6.67 20.02
N ARG A 14 4.32 7.00 21.07
CA ARG A 14 4.41 8.31 21.74
C ARG A 14 5.63 8.43 22.65
N ASN A 15 6.22 7.31 23.08
CA ASN A 15 7.21 7.27 24.17
C ASN A 15 8.61 6.81 23.76
N HIS A 16 8.85 6.33 22.55
CA HIS A 16 10.14 5.75 22.15
C HIS A 16 10.78 6.40 20.92
N LEU A 17 11.13 7.68 21.03
CA LEU A 17 12.15 8.31 20.18
C LEU A 17 13.51 8.22 20.88
N SER A 18 14.00 7.01 21.13
CA SER A 18 15.31 6.81 21.72
C SER A 18 16.30 6.21 20.71
N ARG A 19 17.34 6.97 20.41
CA ARG A 19 18.41 6.77 19.42
C ARG A 19 19.38 5.60 19.67
N ARG A 20 19.03 4.52 20.41
CA ARG A 20 20.07 3.56 20.89
C ARG A 20 19.85 2.08 20.63
N ALA A 21 18.90 1.66 19.79
CA ALA A 21 18.66 0.23 19.54
C ALA A 21 19.16 -0.30 18.19
N PHE A 22 19.98 0.44 17.44
CA PHE A 22 20.31 0.10 16.05
C PHE A 22 21.58 -0.74 15.84
N ILE A 23 22.25 -1.21 16.88
CA ILE A 23 23.45 -2.07 16.69
C ILE A 23 23.39 -3.24 17.68
N THR A 24 22.70 -4.30 17.36
CA THR A 24 23.01 -5.70 17.70
C THR A 24 21.77 -6.58 17.40
N GLY A 25 21.65 -7.08 16.20
CA GLY A 25 20.64 -8.07 15.83
C GLY A 25 21.28 -9.18 14.99
N GLY A 26 22.04 -10.02 15.66
CA GLY A 26 22.41 -11.30 15.08
C GLY A 26 21.16 -12.21 15.03
N THR A 27 20.98 -12.85 13.89
CA THR A 27 20.17 -14.04 13.62
C THR A 27 19.58 -14.73 14.84
N ALA A 28 18.27 -14.56 15.05
CA ALA A 28 17.47 -15.49 15.83
C ALA A 28 16.30 -15.93 14.95
N ALA A 29 16.39 -17.13 14.38
CA ALA A 29 15.25 -17.80 13.78
C ALA A 29 14.27 -18.14 14.91
N ALA A 30 13.23 -17.33 15.06
CA ALA A 30 12.09 -17.63 15.93
C ALA A 30 11.14 -18.56 15.16
N GLY A 31 11.18 -19.85 15.48
CA GLY A 31 10.25 -20.82 14.94
C GLY A 31 8.83 -20.53 15.43
N PHE A 32 7.92 -20.29 14.53
CA PHE A 32 6.49 -20.23 14.81
C PHE A 32 5.96 -21.64 15.04
N ALA A 33 5.43 -21.91 16.23
CA ALA A 33 4.69 -23.13 16.50
C ALA A 33 3.21 -22.93 16.14
N VAL A 34 2.79 -23.49 15.02
CA VAL A 34 1.39 -23.51 14.59
C VAL A 34 0.63 -24.57 15.40
N VAL A 35 -0.38 -24.17 16.13
CA VAL A 35 -1.30 -25.08 16.80
C VAL A 35 -2.34 -25.57 15.79
N LEU A 36 -2.19 -26.79 15.33
CA LEU A 36 -3.21 -27.50 14.56
C LEU A 36 -4.38 -27.87 15.50
N ALA A 37 -5.50 -27.24 15.34
CA ALA A 37 -6.74 -27.63 16.01
C ALA A 37 -7.32 -28.87 15.34
N SER A 38 -6.97 -30.05 15.87
CA SER A 38 -7.66 -31.33 15.61
C SER A 38 -8.82 -31.47 16.57
N CYS A 39 -10.03 -31.62 16.08
CA CYS A 39 -11.19 -31.97 16.87
C CYS A 39 -11.10 -33.42 17.37
N GLY A 40 -11.13 -33.63 18.71
CA GLY A 40 -11.34 -34.96 19.30
C GLY A 40 -10.98 -35.02 20.77
N GLY A 41 -11.93 -35.10 21.59
CA GLY A 41 -12.22 -35.20 22.99
C GLY A 41 -11.22 -35.70 24.03
N SER A 42 -11.49 -35.18 25.24
CA SER A 42 -11.29 -35.70 26.60
C SER A 42 -9.89 -35.71 27.23
N ASP A 43 -9.81 -34.86 28.25
CA ASP A 43 -9.15 -35.01 29.59
C ASP A 43 -7.64 -35.29 29.76
N ASP A 44 -7.15 -34.41 30.61
CA ASP A 44 -6.05 -34.48 31.60
C ASP A 44 -4.72 -33.80 31.26
N SER A 45 -4.52 -32.76 32.09
CA SER A 45 -3.28 -32.18 32.66
C SER A 45 -1.92 -32.59 32.12
N ASP A 46 -1.11 -31.65 31.59
CA ASP A 46 0.16 -31.26 32.21
C ASP A 46 0.82 -30.04 31.55
N GLU A 47 1.61 -29.33 32.32
CA GLU A 47 2.25 -28.05 32.09
C GLU A 47 3.34 -28.06 30.99
N GLY A 48 3.45 -26.92 30.26
CA GLY A 48 4.75 -26.42 29.86
C GLY A 48 5.15 -26.52 28.41
N ALA A 49 4.71 -25.55 27.58
CA ALA A 49 5.52 -25.06 26.47
C ALA A 49 5.21 -23.56 26.26
N SER A 50 6.21 -22.71 26.47
CA SER A 50 6.12 -21.28 26.18
C SER A 50 5.94 -21.09 24.67
N GLY A 51 4.69 -20.89 24.25
CA GLY A 51 4.36 -20.38 22.92
C GLY A 51 4.68 -18.90 22.85
N GLY A 52 5.24 -18.44 21.73
CA GLY A 52 5.33 -17.02 21.42
C GLY A 52 3.94 -16.37 21.56
N ASP A 53 3.91 -15.14 22.08
CA ASP A 53 2.70 -14.41 22.38
C ASP A 53 1.85 -14.23 21.10
N ALA A 54 0.78 -15.01 20.99
CA ALA A 54 -0.27 -14.74 20.02
C ALA A 54 -0.98 -13.44 20.44
N ALA A 55 -1.25 -12.55 19.46
CA ALA A 55 -1.93 -11.28 19.73
C ALA A 55 -3.18 -11.47 20.58
N SER A 56 -3.32 -10.65 21.62
CA SER A 56 -4.46 -10.69 22.53
C SER A 56 -5.70 -10.14 21.82
N GLY A 57 -6.59 -11.01 21.38
CA GLY A 57 -7.82 -10.61 20.71
C GLY A 57 -8.58 -11.79 20.12
N ASP A 58 -9.87 -11.58 19.85
CA ASP A 58 -10.73 -12.58 19.19
C ASP A 58 -10.52 -12.52 17.68
N TYR A 59 -9.37 -13.05 17.21
CA TYR A 59 -9.02 -13.17 15.80
C TYR A 59 -9.13 -14.60 15.34
N SER A 60 -9.71 -14.80 14.15
CA SER A 60 -9.65 -16.08 13.45
C SER A 60 -8.22 -16.32 12.95
N ARG A 61 -7.69 -17.52 13.20
CA ARG A 61 -6.37 -17.98 12.73
C ARG A 61 -6.47 -19.31 12.00
N VAL A 62 -7.52 -19.44 11.20
CA VAL A 62 -7.72 -20.64 10.38
C VAL A 62 -6.71 -20.62 9.24
N ILE A 63 -5.90 -21.66 9.13
CA ILE A 63 -4.98 -21.87 8.01
C ILE A 63 -5.47 -23.07 7.19
N ASN A 64 -5.81 -22.80 5.94
CA ASN A 64 -6.16 -23.80 4.96
C ASN A 64 -4.91 -24.18 4.17
N THR A 65 -4.41 -25.39 4.32
CA THR A 65 -3.29 -25.87 3.51
C THR A 65 -3.71 -26.08 2.07
N ALA A 66 -2.79 -25.79 1.16
CA ALA A 66 -2.95 -26.00 -0.26
C ALA A 66 -1.73 -26.76 -0.80
N SER A 67 -1.57 -26.85 -2.10
CA SER A 67 -0.38 -27.43 -2.72
C SER A 67 -0.18 -26.90 -4.13
N GLY A 68 1.05 -27.01 -4.60
CA GLY A 68 1.41 -26.65 -5.97
C GLY A 68 1.95 -25.22 -6.09
N SER A 69 1.84 -24.63 -7.28
CA SER A 69 2.32 -23.28 -7.55
C SER A 69 1.17 -22.30 -7.58
N LEU A 70 1.34 -21.16 -6.94
CA LEU A 70 0.39 -20.04 -6.94
C LEU A 70 1.05 -18.84 -7.62
N ALA A 71 0.40 -18.28 -8.64
CA ALA A 71 0.88 -17.14 -9.39
C ALA A 71 0.12 -15.87 -8.99
N MET A 72 0.84 -14.85 -8.49
CA MET A 72 0.30 -13.55 -8.13
C MET A 72 0.80 -12.48 -9.09
N TYR A 73 -0.07 -11.58 -9.52
CA TYR A 73 0.26 -10.38 -10.27
C TYR A 73 -0.13 -9.15 -9.46
N THR A 74 0.85 -8.40 -8.99
CA THR A 74 0.70 -7.37 -7.97
C THR A 74 1.58 -6.16 -8.23
N TRP A 75 1.56 -5.19 -7.34
CA TRP A 75 2.44 -4.02 -7.34
C TRP A 75 3.87 -4.40 -6.92
N GLY A 76 4.85 -3.58 -7.31
CA GLY A 76 6.25 -3.77 -6.91
C GLY A 76 6.46 -3.48 -5.41
N ASP A 77 7.45 -4.12 -4.81
CA ASP A 77 7.85 -3.93 -3.38
C ASP A 77 6.68 -4.04 -2.36
N TYR A 78 5.68 -4.89 -2.65
CA TYR A 78 4.36 -4.88 -2.02
C TYR A 78 4.03 -6.10 -1.16
N ASN A 79 4.92 -7.07 -1.08
CA ASN A 79 4.84 -8.22 -0.19
C ASN A 79 6.22 -8.53 0.39
N ASP A 80 6.28 -8.88 1.66
CA ASP A 80 7.51 -9.34 2.31
C ASP A 80 8.04 -10.58 1.56
N PRO A 81 9.30 -10.56 1.08
CA PRO A 81 9.91 -11.69 0.38
C PRO A 81 9.88 -13.01 1.16
N GLU A 82 9.88 -12.96 2.50
CA GLU A 82 9.78 -14.15 3.34
C GLU A 82 8.35 -14.71 3.32
N ILE A 83 7.33 -13.84 3.30
CA ILE A 83 5.92 -14.24 3.21
C ILE A 83 5.64 -14.92 1.87
N VAL A 84 6.03 -14.29 0.75
CA VAL A 84 5.85 -14.90 -0.58
C VAL A 84 6.83 -16.02 -0.89
N GLY A 85 7.79 -16.27 -0.02
CA GLY A 85 8.82 -17.30 -0.13
C GLY A 85 8.62 -18.46 0.85
N ALA A 86 9.55 -18.54 1.81
CA ALA A 86 9.68 -19.67 2.73
C ALA A 86 8.43 -19.88 3.61
N LEU A 87 7.74 -18.81 4.03
CA LEU A 87 6.55 -18.94 4.87
C LEU A 87 5.37 -19.52 4.11
N ALA A 88 5.11 -19.08 2.89
CA ALA A 88 4.05 -19.67 2.05
C ALA A 88 4.29 -21.16 1.80
N GLU A 89 5.54 -21.56 1.56
CA GLU A 89 5.88 -22.97 1.35
C GLU A 89 5.70 -23.79 2.63
N SER A 90 6.16 -23.28 3.77
CA SER A 90 6.12 -24.01 5.05
C SER A 90 4.72 -24.07 5.67
N GLU A 91 3.93 -22.99 5.59
CA GLU A 91 2.64 -22.88 6.27
C GLU A 91 1.45 -23.26 5.39
N LEU A 92 1.50 -22.89 4.10
CA LEU A 92 0.42 -23.21 3.16
C LEU A 92 0.73 -24.44 2.28
N GLY A 93 2.00 -24.76 2.05
CA GLY A 93 2.41 -25.80 1.10
C GLY A 93 2.42 -25.35 -0.36
N VAL A 94 2.49 -24.05 -0.62
CA VAL A 94 2.48 -23.48 -1.98
C VAL A 94 3.81 -22.82 -2.34
N THR A 95 4.24 -22.95 -3.59
CA THR A 95 5.37 -22.23 -4.14
C THR A 95 4.85 -21.01 -4.89
N MET A 96 5.19 -19.81 -4.42
CA MET A 96 4.75 -18.56 -5.03
C MET A 96 5.57 -18.17 -6.25
N LYS A 97 4.87 -17.63 -7.25
CA LYS A 97 5.44 -16.86 -8.37
C LYS A 97 4.81 -15.50 -8.36
N VAL A 98 5.61 -14.45 -8.26
CA VAL A 98 5.11 -13.08 -8.18
C VAL A 98 5.62 -12.29 -9.37
N ASP A 99 4.70 -11.74 -10.16
CA ASP A 99 4.96 -10.80 -11.24
C ASP A 99 4.42 -9.42 -10.86
N TYR A 100 4.97 -8.36 -11.43
CA TYR A 100 4.68 -6.98 -11.06
C TYR A 100 4.14 -6.16 -12.23
N TYR A 101 3.32 -5.16 -11.90
CA TYR A 101 2.84 -4.14 -12.83
C TYR A 101 3.00 -2.74 -12.23
N GLY A 102 2.93 -1.71 -13.09
CA GLY A 102 3.09 -0.31 -12.70
C GLY A 102 1.79 0.47 -12.60
N SER A 103 0.67 -0.06 -13.18
CA SER A 103 -0.63 0.62 -13.19
C SER A 103 -1.79 -0.38 -13.28
N ASN A 104 -3.00 0.02 -12.82
CA ASN A 104 -4.20 -0.79 -12.99
C ASN A 104 -4.56 -1.01 -14.47
N GLU A 105 -4.23 -0.06 -15.34
CA GLU A 105 -4.42 -0.16 -16.78
C GLU A 105 -3.55 -1.26 -17.39
N ASP A 106 -2.30 -1.42 -16.94
CA ASP A 106 -1.41 -2.50 -17.35
C ASP A 106 -1.96 -3.85 -16.90
N LEU A 107 -2.41 -3.96 -15.64
CA LEU A 107 -3.07 -5.15 -15.10
C LEU A 107 -4.26 -5.56 -15.97
N ILE A 108 -5.19 -4.63 -16.21
CA ILE A 108 -6.42 -4.89 -16.97
C ILE A 108 -6.09 -5.27 -18.41
N THR A 109 -5.16 -4.57 -19.05
CA THR A 109 -4.71 -4.87 -20.42
C THR A 109 -4.11 -6.26 -20.53
N LYS A 110 -3.25 -6.64 -19.59
CA LYS A 110 -2.62 -7.96 -19.51
C LYS A 110 -3.65 -9.07 -19.38
N LEU A 111 -4.61 -8.91 -18.45
CA LEU A 111 -5.66 -9.89 -18.23
C LEU A 111 -6.61 -9.99 -19.45
N ALA A 112 -7.03 -8.86 -20.03
CA ALA A 112 -7.90 -8.83 -21.19
C ALA A 112 -7.27 -9.51 -22.41
N ALA A 113 -5.98 -9.27 -22.66
CA ALA A 113 -5.24 -9.90 -23.74
C ALA A 113 -5.12 -11.42 -23.61
N SER A 114 -5.26 -11.96 -22.40
CA SER A 114 -5.12 -13.39 -22.11
C SER A 114 -6.37 -14.23 -22.44
N ASN A 115 -7.52 -13.58 -22.69
CA ASN A 115 -8.81 -14.26 -22.93
C ASN A 115 -9.15 -15.28 -21.84
N GLY A 116 -8.97 -14.93 -20.56
CA GLY A 116 -9.27 -15.79 -19.41
C GLY A 116 -8.21 -16.86 -19.11
N ASN A 117 -7.05 -16.82 -19.75
CA ASN A 117 -5.95 -17.76 -19.53
C ASN A 117 -4.65 -17.00 -19.23
N SER A 118 -4.70 -16.13 -18.24
CA SER A 118 -3.55 -15.29 -17.86
C SER A 118 -2.43 -16.08 -17.21
N GLY A 119 -2.73 -17.22 -16.63
CA GLY A 119 -1.82 -18.01 -15.82
C GLY A 119 -1.65 -17.46 -14.39
N PHE A 120 -2.30 -16.35 -14.06
CA PHE A 120 -2.34 -15.82 -12.70
C PHE A 120 -3.51 -16.38 -11.90
N ASP A 121 -3.29 -16.59 -10.61
CA ASP A 121 -4.30 -16.99 -9.64
C ASP A 121 -4.85 -15.79 -8.89
N ILE A 122 -3.97 -14.96 -8.35
CA ILE A 122 -4.29 -13.76 -7.59
C ILE A 122 -3.87 -12.52 -8.37
N VAL A 123 -4.73 -11.50 -8.35
CA VAL A 123 -4.44 -10.16 -8.85
C VAL A 123 -4.83 -9.13 -7.80
N VAL A 124 -4.13 -7.98 -7.76
CA VAL A 124 -4.27 -7.01 -6.67
C VAL A 124 -4.65 -5.62 -7.20
N PRO A 125 -5.85 -5.44 -7.79
CA PRO A 125 -6.28 -4.15 -8.29
C PRO A 125 -6.61 -3.17 -7.15
N THR A 126 -6.52 -1.87 -7.45
CA THR A 126 -7.12 -0.84 -6.63
C THR A 126 -8.65 -0.90 -6.74
N GLY A 127 -9.36 -0.77 -5.62
CA GLY A 127 -10.78 -1.01 -5.49
C GLY A 127 -11.68 -0.42 -6.58
N PRO A 128 -11.58 0.88 -6.93
CA PRO A 128 -12.38 1.50 -7.99
C PRO A 128 -12.32 0.82 -9.37
N TYR A 129 -11.28 0.03 -9.65
CA TYR A 129 -11.15 -0.74 -10.90
C TYR A 129 -11.88 -2.09 -10.88
N VAL A 130 -12.29 -2.58 -9.71
CA VAL A 130 -12.97 -3.88 -9.54
C VAL A 130 -14.25 -3.97 -10.38
N PRO A 131 -15.15 -2.97 -10.42
CA PRO A 131 -16.37 -3.06 -11.25
C PRO A 131 -16.07 -3.25 -12.75
N GLN A 132 -15.07 -2.56 -13.29
CA GLN A 132 -14.65 -2.73 -14.67
C GLN A 132 -14.09 -4.14 -14.93
N MET A 133 -13.36 -4.71 -13.96
CA MET A 133 -12.81 -6.05 -14.07
C MET A 133 -13.91 -7.12 -14.01
N ILE A 134 -14.96 -6.90 -13.20
CA ILE A 134 -16.16 -7.75 -13.16
C ILE A 134 -16.88 -7.70 -14.50
N GLU A 135 -17.16 -6.49 -15.02
CA GLU A 135 -17.86 -6.29 -16.30
C GLU A 135 -17.14 -6.98 -17.47
N LYS A 136 -15.81 -6.91 -17.48
CA LYS A 136 -14.97 -7.54 -18.51
C LYS A 136 -14.74 -9.04 -18.27
N GLY A 137 -15.23 -9.62 -17.18
CA GLY A 137 -15.03 -11.03 -16.83
C GLY A 137 -13.56 -11.40 -16.57
N LEU A 138 -12.77 -10.48 -15.99
CA LEU A 138 -11.36 -10.66 -15.72
C LEU A 138 -11.07 -11.29 -14.36
N ILE A 139 -12.01 -11.23 -13.44
CA ILE A 139 -11.95 -11.81 -12.10
C ILE A 139 -13.19 -12.66 -11.84
N GLN A 140 -13.08 -13.62 -10.93
CA GLN A 140 -14.15 -14.52 -10.55
C GLN A 140 -14.66 -14.25 -9.15
N LYS A 141 -15.87 -14.75 -8.83
CA LYS A 141 -16.42 -14.67 -7.49
C LYS A 141 -15.59 -15.46 -6.49
N LEU A 142 -15.47 -14.90 -5.29
CA LEU A 142 -14.85 -15.55 -4.15
C LEU A 142 -15.84 -16.52 -3.48
N ASP A 143 -15.31 -17.65 -3.03
CA ASP A 143 -15.99 -18.52 -2.08
C ASP A 143 -15.62 -18.09 -0.66
N MET A 144 -16.43 -17.21 -0.07
CA MET A 144 -16.18 -16.65 1.26
C MET A 144 -16.14 -17.69 2.38
N SER A 145 -16.70 -18.91 2.15
CA SER A 145 -16.58 -20.02 3.09
C SER A 145 -15.15 -20.53 3.24
N LYS A 146 -14.29 -20.23 2.26
CA LYS A 146 -12.85 -20.57 2.27
C LYS A 146 -11.97 -19.45 2.86
N ILE A 147 -12.59 -18.32 3.25
CA ILE A 147 -11.88 -17.15 3.82
C ILE A 147 -12.45 -16.81 5.21
N PRO A 148 -12.43 -17.72 6.19
CA PRO A 148 -12.98 -17.46 7.53
C PRO A 148 -12.30 -16.31 8.27
N ASN A 149 -11.00 -16.04 7.96
CA ASN A 149 -10.25 -14.93 8.55
C ASN A 149 -10.69 -13.55 8.01
N PHE A 150 -11.58 -13.48 7.02
CA PHE A 150 -12.22 -12.24 6.58
C PHE A 150 -12.87 -11.50 7.76
N SER A 151 -13.33 -12.23 8.77
CA SER A 151 -13.85 -11.66 10.01
C SER A 151 -12.84 -10.83 10.81
N ASN A 152 -11.55 -10.89 10.50
CA ASN A 152 -10.49 -10.12 11.13
C ASN A 152 -10.38 -8.69 10.59
N LEU A 153 -10.97 -8.40 9.42
CA LEU A 153 -10.99 -7.04 8.87
C LEU A 153 -11.92 -6.12 9.69
N ASP A 154 -11.53 -4.87 9.81
CA ASP A 154 -12.40 -3.83 10.38
C ASP A 154 -13.55 -3.51 9.40
N SER A 155 -14.69 -3.17 9.97
CA SER A 155 -15.90 -2.84 9.22
C SER A 155 -15.73 -1.67 8.24
N ALA A 156 -14.76 -0.78 8.48
CA ALA A 156 -14.43 0.33 7.58
C ALA A 156 -13.83 -0.13 6.25
N TYR A 157 -13.28 -1.34 6.18
CA TYR A 157 -12.57 -1.86 4.99
C TYR A 157 -13.30 -3.01 4.29
N VAL A 158 -14.53 -3.28 4.69
CA VAL A 158 -15.42 -4.26 4.04
C VAL A 158 -16.60 -3.56 3.38
N SER A 159 -17.30 -4.25 2.49
CA SER A 159 -18.53 -3.74 1.83
C SER A 159 -18.35 -2.38 1.15
N GLN A 160 -17.22 -2.18 0.49
CA GLN A 160 -16.92 -0.95 -0.22
C GLN A 160 -17.84 -0.73 -1.42
N SER A 161 -17.98 0.51 -1.87
CA SER A 161 -18.88 0.88 -2.98
C SER A 161 -18.63 0.12 -4.28
N TRP A 162 -17.41 -0.33 -4.51
CA TRP A 162 -17.03 -1.11 -5.70
C TRP A 162 -17.35 -2.61 -5.60
N ASP A 163 -17.57 -3.13 -4.38
CA ASP A 163 -17.97 -4.53 -4.14
C ASP A 163 -18.76 -4.62 -2.81
N PRO A 164 -20.01 -4.15 -2.78
CA PRO A 164 -20.78 -4.00 -1.54
C PRO A 164 -21.04 -5.29 -0.75
N ASN A 165 -20.91 -6.43 -1.41
CA ASN A 165 -21.13 -7.74 -0.80
C ASN A 165 -19.82 -8.53 -0.59
N ASN A 166 -18.67 -7.97 -0.94
CA ASN A 166 -17.38 -8.66 -0.95
C ASN A 166 -17.43 -9.99 -1.74
N GLU A 167 -18.12 -9.97 -2.89
CA GLU A 167 -18.24 -11.15 -3.73
C GLU A 167 -17.02 -11.40 -4.60
N TYR A 168 -16.17 -10.39 -4.84
CA TYR A 168 -15.04 -10.45 -5.76
C TYR A 168 -13.72 -9.99 -5.15
N SER A 169 -13.75 -9.28 -4.04
CA SER A 169 -12.58 -8.59 -3.50
C SER A 169 -12.51 -8.65 -1.98
N VAL A 170 -11.26 -8.72 -1.48
CA VAL A 170 -10.92 -8.64 -0.06
C VAL A 170 -9.85 -7.57 0.10
N CYS A 171 -10.00 -6.68 1.06
CA CYS A 171 -8.99 -5.66 1.36
C CYS A 171 -7.62 -6.33 1.61
N LYS A 172 -6.60 -5.88 0.86
CA LYS A 172 -5.21 -6.18 1.15
C LYS A 172 -4.60 -5.09 2.02
N ASN A 173 -4.56 -3.89 1.48
CA ASN A 173 -3.97 -2.72 2.13
C ASN A 173 -4.71 -1.46 1.71
N TRP A 174 -4.52 -0.42 2.51
CA TRP A 174 -4.94 0.92 2.15
C TRP A 174 -3.89 1.96 2.59
N GLY A 175 -3.91 3.10 1.96
CA GLY A 175 -2.98 4.17 2.26
C GLY A 175 -3.35 5.48 1.61
N SER A 176 -2.35 6.34 1.52
CA SER A 176 -2.50 7.69 0.99
C SER A 176 -1.28 8.11 0.17
N THR A 177 -1.45 9.17 -0.60
CA THR A 177 -0.40 9.82 -1.37
C THR A 177 0.08 11.08 -0.65
N GLY A 178 1.37 11.33 -0.70
CA GLY A 178 1.99 12.51 -0.14
C GLY A 178 3.32 12.80 -0.83
N PHE A 179 4.21 13.49 -0.14
CA PHE A 179 5.53 13.76 -0.67
C PHE A 179 6.62 13.69 0.41
N PHE A 180 7.83 13.45 -0.04
CA PHE A 180 9.00 13.23 0.79
C PHE A 180 10.14 14.12 0.29
N TYR A 181 10.77 14.88 1.17
CA TYR A 181 11.81 15.84 0.76
C TYR A 181 12.99 15.90 1.73
N ASP A 182 14.16 16.18 1.17
CA ASP A 182 15.39 16.47 1.92
C ASP A 182 15.37 17.92 2.41
N LYS A 183 15.12 18.13 3.71
CA LYS A 183 15.06 19.46 4.33
C LYS A 183 16.38 20.22 4.32
N THR A 184 17.49 19.56 3.97
CA THR A 184 18.78 20.23 3.80
C THR A 184 18.90 20.93 2.44
N LYS A 185 18.07 20.51 1.46
CA LYS A 185 18.02 21.07 0.10
C LYS A 185 16.77 21.91 -0.13
N ILE A 186 15.63 21.51 0.44
CA ILE A 186 14.36 22.23 0.35
C ILE A 186 14.13 22.89 1.73
N THR A 187 14.36 24.19 1.84
CA THR A 187 14.34 24.89 3.13
C THR A 187 13.07 25.70 3.37
N ARG A 188 12.18 25.79 2.38
CA ARG A 188 10.86 26.41 2.54
C ARG A 188 9.96 25.60 3.44
N LYS A 189 8.88 26.23 3.94
CA LYS A 189 7.80 25.52 4.61
C LYS A 189 7.10 24.58 3.60
N MET A 190 6.84 23.35 4.00
CA MET A 190 6.27 22.31 3.16
C MET A 190 5.09 21.66 3.90
N GLU A 191 3.87 22.06 3.59
CA GLU A 191 2.64 21.54 4.23
C GLU A 191 1.54 21.19 3.22
N THR A 192 1.58 21.85 2.06
CA THR A 192 0.50 21.77 1.06
C THR A 192 1.02 21.25 -0.28
N TRP A 193 0.10 20.80 -1.14
CA TRP A 193 0.45 20.45 -2.52
C TRP A 193 0.94 21.67 -3.31
N GLN A 194 0.49 22.90 -2.97
CA GLN A 194 1.05 24.09 -3.59
C GLN A 194 2.52 24.30 -3.19
N ASP A 195 2.87 24.06 -1.92
CA ASP A 195 4.28 24.12 -1.48
C ASP A 195 5.14 23.08 -2.21
N PHE A 196 4.60 21.88 -2.44
CA PHE A 196 5.27 20.83 -3.23
C PHE A 196 5.51 21.29 -4.68
N ILE A 197 4.49 21.79 -5.35
CA ILE A 197 4.59 22.34 -6.72
C ILE A 197 5.64 23.45 -6.78
N ASP A 198 5.56 24.40 -5.87
CA ASP A 198 6.49 25.53 -5.80
C ASP A 198 7.94 25.06 -5.56
N ALA A 199 8.14 24.07 -4.69
CA ALA A 199 9.45 23.48 -4.46
C ALA A 199 9.99 22.76 -5.69
N CYS A 200 9.15 21.99 -6.40
CA CYS A 200 9.53 21.34 -7.67
C CYS A 200 9.94 22.34 -8.74
N MET A 201 9.27 23.49 -8.80
CA MET A 201 9.56 24.55 -9.79
C MET A 201 10.76 25.44 -9.43
N ASN A 202 11.24 25.37 -8.18
CA ASN A 202 12.34 26.20 -7.69
C ASN A 202 13.49 25.33 -7.18
N GLU A 203 13.61 25.11 -5.86
CA GLU A 203 14.76 24.44 -5.24
C GLU A 203 14.94 22.99 -5.69
N GLY A 204 13.84 22.31 -5.98
CA GLY A 204 13.80 20.92 -6.46
C GLY A 204 13.82 20.78 -7.97
N SER A 205 13.94 21.88 -8.74
CA SER A 205 13.90 21.84 -10.21
C SER A 205 14.95 20.92 -10.79
N GLY A 206 14.53 19.95 -11.63
CA GLY A 206 15.41 18.93 -12.19
C GLY A 206 15.88 17.88 -11.17
N ASN A 207 15.30 17.86 -9.95
CA ASN A 207 15.60 16.89 -8.89
C ASN A 207 14.33 16.37 -8.18
N CYS A 208 13.15 16.54 -8.76
CA CYS A 208 11.90 16.00 -8.24
C CYS A 208 11.40 14.82 -9.08
N ALA A 209 10.75 13.87 -8.40
CA ALA A 209 10.10 12.72 -9.03
C ALA A 209 8.59 12.72 -8.76
N MET A 210 7.82 12.27 -9.77
CA MET A 210 6.37 12.11 -9.71
C MET A 210 6.01 10.65 -9.77
N ILE A 211 4.89 10.27 -9.16
CA ILE A 211 4.29 8.94 -9.37
C ILE A 211 3.91 8.79 -10.84
N ASP A 212 4.17 7.64 -11.44
CA ASP A 212 3.86 7.34 -12.83
C ASP A 212 2.40 6.89 -13.03
N THR A 213 1.46 7.67 -12.53
CA THR A 213 0.03 7.46 -12.75
C THR A 213 -0.67 8.77 -13.11
N ALA A 214 -1.58 8.69 -14.05
CA ALA A 214 -2.28 9.87 -14.55
C ALA A 214 -3.18 10.54 -13.50
N PRO A 215 -3.96 9.79 -12.69
CA PRO A 215 -4.78 10.38 -11.64
C PRO A 215 -3.95 11.13 -10.60
N ASN A 216 -2.84 10.55 -10.13
CA ASN A 216 -2.02 11.19 -9.09
C ASN A 216 -1.33 12.46 -9.61
N LEU A 217 -0.81 12.45 -10.84
CA LEU A 217 -0.20 13.64 -11.44
C LEU A 217 -1.21 14.80 -11.55
N CYS A 218 -2.39 14.53 -12.10
CA CYS A 218 -3.45 15.54 -12.18
C CYS A 218 -4.01 15.88 -10.79
N GLY A 219 -4.20 14.88 -9.93
CA GLY A 219 -4.71 15.02 -8.57
C GLY A 219 -3.89 15.98 -7.72
N MET A 220 -2.57 15.92 -7.81
CA MET A 220 -1.67 16.86 -7.15
C MET A 220 -2.05 18.31 -7.46
N TRP A 221 -2.30 18.63 -8.74
CA TRP A 221 -2.71 19.98 -9.15
C TRP A 221 -4.11 20.31 -8.67
N TYR A 222 -5.08 19.39 -8.79
CA TYR A 222 -6.44 19.58 -8.30
C TYR A 222 -6.47 19.89 -6.80
N TRP A 223 -5.75 19.12 -6.00
CA TRP A 223 -5.65 19.34 -4.54
C TRP A 223 -4.99 20.66 -4.21
N ALA A 224 -3.94 21.06 -4.94
CA ALA A 224 -3.32 22.38 -4.78
C ALA A 224 -4.30 23.53 -5.04
N GLN A 225 -5.27 23.34 -5.96
CA GLN A 225 -6.34 24.30 -6.24
C GLN A 225 -7.53 24.17 -5.26
N GLY A 226 -7.46 23.28 -4.25
CA GLY A 226 -8.56 23.00 -3.34
C GLY A 226 -9.78 22.34 -4.02
N LYS A 227 -9.54 21.59 -5.10
CA LYS A 227 -10.56 20.90 -5.88
C LYS A 227 -10.58 19.41 -5.58
N ASN A 228 -11.73 18.78 -5.85
CA ASN A 228 -11.82 17.34 -5.86
C ASN A 228 -11.19 16.80 -7.15
N TRP A 229 -10.31 15.82 -7.06
CA TRP A 229 -9.64 15.24 -8.23
C TRP A 229 -10.57 14.40 -9.15
N ASN A 230 -11.78 14.07 -8.68
CA ASN A 230 -12.84 13.46 -9.48
C ASN A 230 -13.71 14.48 -10.22
N ASP A 231 -13.40 15.77 -10.11
CA ASP A 231 -14.16 16.83 -10.79
C ASP A 231 -14.03 16.66 -12.31
N GLN A 232 -15.18 16.66 -12.99
CA GLN A 232 -15.28 16.39 -14.42
C GLN A 232 -15.45 17.69 -15.26
N ASP A 233 -15.26 18.87 -14.67
CA ASP A 233 -15.33 20.13 -15.42
C ASP A 233 -14.23 20.19 -16.48
N PRO A 234 -14.58 20.21 -17.78
CA PRO A 234 -13.58 20.26 -18.85
C PRO A 234 -12.66 21.49 -18.76
N ALA A 235 -13.16 22.61 -18.29
CA ALA A 235 -12.35 23.83 -18.17
C ALA A 235 -11.30 23.71 -17.07
N LEU A 236 -11.62 22.99 -15.99
CA LEU A 236 -10.67 22.69 -14.93
C LEU A 236 -9.58 21.72 -15.41
N LEU A 237 -9.97 20.70 -16.18
CA LEU A 237 -9.04 19.74 -16.77
C LEU A 237 -8.12 20.37 -17.83
N ASP A 238 -8.64 21.30 -18.64
CA ASP A 238 -7.85 22.07 -19.59
C ASP A 238 -6.84 22.99 -18.89
N ALA A 239 -7.22 23.59 -17.76
CA ALA A 239 -6.31 24.39 -16.93
C ALA A 239 -5.21 23.53 -16.29
N CYS A 240 -5.56 22.31 -15.81
CA CYS A 240 -4.63 21.33 -15.31
C CYS A 240 -3.61 20.93 -16.38
N GLU A 241 -4.08 20.56 -17.59
CA GLU A 241 -3.20 20.24 -18.72
C GLU A 241 -2.26 21.37 -19.04
N LYS A 242 -2.79 22.57 -19.21
CA LYS A 242 -1.98 23.74 -19.54
C LYS A 242 -0.87 23.95 -18.52
N PHE A 243 -1.18 23.91 -17.24
CA PHE A 243 -0.19 24.09 -16.17
C PHE A 243 0.86 22.95 -16.21
N LEU A 244 0.41 21.70 -16.20
CA LEU A 244 1.31 20.55 -16.12
C LEU A 244 2.25 20.43 -17.34
N VAL A 245 1.75 20.71 -18.56
CA VAL A 245 2.53 20.60 -19.80
C VAL A 245 3.40 21.83 -20.05
N ASP A 246 2.84 23.05 -19.91
CA ASP A 246 3.52 24.27 -20.32
C ASP A 246 4.48 24.82 -19.24
N GLU A 247 4.14 24.61 -17.96
CA GLU A 247 4.84 25.26 -16.86
C GLU A 247 5.60 24.26 -15.97
N PHE A 248 5.01 23.10 -15.63
CA PHE A 248 5.55 22.18 -14.64
C PHE A 248 6.49 21.10 -15.20
N ALA A 249 6.19 20.54 -16.38
CA ALA A 249 6.88 19.39 -16.95
C ALA A 249 8.40 19.54 -17.02
N GLN A 250 8.91 20.72 -17.37
CA GLN A 250 10.34 21.01 -17.52
C GLN A 250 11.14 20.91 -16.20
N HIS A 251 10.47 20.87 -15.06
CA HIS A 251 11.09 20.77 -13.74
C HIS A 251 11.16 19.34 -13.23
N ILE A 252 10.42 18.41 -13.84
CA ILE A 252 10.38 17.00 -13.45
C ILE A 252 11.64 16.30 -13.92
N LYS A 253 12.28 15.56 -13.01
CA LYS A 253 13.44 14.72 -13.34
C LYS A 253 13.02 13.34 -13.81
N ALA A 254 12.00 12.75 -13.19
CA ALA A 254 11.58 11.38 -13.48
C ALA A 254 10.13 11.13 -13.08
N PHE A 255 9.55 10.13 -13.71
CA PHE A 255 8.35 9.44 -13.23
C PHE A 255 8.79 8.13 -12.61
N ASP A 256 8.52 7.96 -11.31
CA ASP A 256 9.01 6.84 -10.52
C ASP A 256 7.98 6.48 -9.45
N SER A 257 7.26 5.39 -9.66
CA SER A 257 6.25 4.92 -8.71
C SER A 257 6.88 4.22 -7.49
N TYR A 258 8.16 3.82 -7.58
CA TYR A 258 8.88 3.13 -6.51
C TYR A 258 10.19 3.84 -6.17
N PRO A 259 10.15 5.07 -5.67
CA PRO A 259 11.31 5.96 -5.58
C PRO A 259 12.30 5.59 -4.47
N SER A 260 11.98 4.60 -3.62
CA SER A 260 12.72 4.29 -2.39
C SER A 260 14.23 4.09 -2.60
N THR A 261 14.62 3.29 -3.61
CA THR A 261 16.03 3.04 -3.93
C THR A 261 16.72 4.31 -4.47
N LYS A 262 16.05 5.03 -5.38
CA LYS A 262 16.60 6.25 -5.98
C LYS A 262 16.73 7.40 -5.00
N LEU A 263 15.83 7.48 -4.02
CA LEU A 263 15.94 8.42 -2.90
C LEU A 263 17.15 8.09 -2.02
N ALA A 264 17.38 6.82 -1.70
CA ALA A 264 18.55 6.39 -0.93
C ALA A 264 19.87 6.63 -1.68
N GLU A 265 19.88 6.51 -3.00
CA GLU A 265 21.02 6.86 -3.86
C GLU A 265 21.23 8.39 -4.02
N GLY A 266 20.31 9.21 -3.49
CA GLY A 266 20.39 10.68 -3.62
C GLY A 266 20.02 11.21 -5.00
N ALA A 267 19.31 10.40 -5.82
CA ALA A 267 18.91 10.80 -7.16
C ALA A 267 17.89 11.93 -7.17
N TYR A 268 17.02 11.97 -6.15
CA TYR A 268 15.99 12.99 -5.97
C TYR A 268 16.22 13.76 -4.66
N SER A 269 15.77 14.99 -4.59
CA SER A 269 15.67 15.76 -3.34
C SER A 269 14.23 15.94 -2.87
N LEU A 270 13.28 15.58 -3.71
CA LEU A 270 11.85 15.72 -3.50
C LEU A 270 11.14 14.68 -4.36
N ALA A 271 10.21 13.95 -3.79
CA ALA A 271 9.42 12.94 -4.51
C ALA A 271 7.98 12.91 -4.03
N MET A 272 7.03 12.88 -4.97
CA MET A 272 5.67 12.44 -4.72
C MET A 272 5.65 10.92 -4.62
N GLY A 273 4.90 10.34 -3.70
CA GLY A 273 4.84 8.89 -3.54
C GLY A 273 3.73 8.44 -2.61
N TRP A 274 3.47 7.15 -2.62
CA TRP A 274 2.60 6.52 -1.63
C TRP A 274 3.32 6.37 -0.30
N ASN A 275 2.58 6.45 0.79
CA ASN A 275 3.13 6.52 2.14
C ASN A 275 4.08 5.36 2.48
N GLY A 276 3.76 4.11 2.10
CA GLY A 276 4.60 2.94 2.37
C GLY A 276 5.91 2.95 1.59
N ASP A 277 5.87 3.29 0.27
CA ASP A 277 7.08 3.40 -0.55
C ASP A 277 8.03 4.48 -0.02
N LEU A 278 7.48 5.61 0.41
CA LEU A 278 8.29 6.68 1.01
C LEU A 278 8.80 6.29 2.41
N ARG A 279 8.05 5.47 3.17
CA ARG A 279 8.56 4.87 4.40
C ARG A 279 9.70 3.89 4.12
N GLN A 280 9.59 3.06 3.10
CA GLN A 280 10.70 2.19 2.67
C GLN A 280 11.93 3.01 2.26
N ALA A 281 11.74 4.17 1.61
CA ALA A 281 12.85 5.08 1.31
C ALA A 281 13.58 5.55 2.57
N TYR A 282 12.85 5.87 3.65
CA TYR A 282 13.44 6.23 4.94
C TYR A 282 14.35 5.12 5.47
N VAL A 283 13.89 3.87 5.46
CA VAL A 283 14.68 2.70 5.90
C VAL A 283 15.91 2.50 5.00
N ARG A 284 15.73 2.52 3.68
CA ARG A 284 16.84 2.34 2.72
C ARG A 284 17.89 3.44 2.80
N ILE A 285 17.52 4.69 3.11
CA ILE A 285 18.45 5.78 3.35
C ILE A 285 19.32 5.50 4.57
N ALA A 286 18.73 5.00 5.66
CA ALA A 286 19.47 4.61 6.85
C ALA A 286 20.45 3.45 6.58
N ASP A 287 20.00 2.41 5.89
CA ASP A 287 20.81 1.24 5.52
C ASP A 287 21.98 1.60 4.59
N ALA A 288 21.78 2.58 3.71
CA ALA A 288 22.82 3.11 2.85
C ALA A 288 23.82 4.02 3.57
N GLY A 289 23.67 4.23 4.89
CA GLY A 289 24.54 5.11 5.70
C GLY A 289 24.22 6.59 5.54
N GLY A 290 23.09 6.94 4.95
CA GLY A 290 22.56 8.30 4.90
C GLY A 290 21.95 8.70 6.26
N ASN A 291 21.55 9.97 6.37
CA ASN A 291 20.82 10.45 7.54
C ASN A 291 19.33 10.57 7.23
N PRO A 292 18.49 9.59 7.66
CA PRO A 292 17.05 9.64 7.39
C PRO A 292 16.36 10.82 8.09
N ASP A 293 16.92 11.38 9.18
CA ASP A 293 16.39 12.57 9.84
C ASP A 293 16.42 13.82 8.97
N ASN A 294 17.16 13.81 7.86
CA ASN A 294 17.14 14.91 6.88
C ASN A 294 15.88 14.89 6.03
N TRP A 295 15.16 13.79 6.01
CA TRP A 295 14.00 13.61 5.17
C TRP A 295 12.69 13.81 5.95
N VAL A 296 11.73 14.43 5.31
CA VAL A 296 10.44 14.77 5.92
C VAL A 296 9.32 14.25 5.03
N TRP A 297 8.41 13.47 5.64
CA TRP A 297 7.15 13.08 5.05
C TRP A 297 6.10 14.18 5.26
N VAL A 298 5.34 14.48 4.21
CA VAL A 298 4.20 15.39 4.24
C VAL A 298 3.02 14.76 3.52
N LEU A 299 1.90 14.70 4.20
CA LEU A 299 0.67 14.14 3.66
C LEU A 299 0.04 15.01 2.54
N GLY A 300 0.38 16.29 2.50
CA GLY A 300 -0.18 17.24 1.53
C GLY A 300 -1.59 17.72 1.90
N ALA A 301 -1.74 19.04 2.06
CA ALA A 301 -3.04 19.65 2.30
C ALA A 301 -3.49 20.43 1.05
N PRO A 302 -4.80 20.77 0.90
CA PRO A 302 -5.91 20.53 1.84
C PRO A 302 -6.56 19.14 1.75
N ALA A 303 -6.26 18.36 0.74
CA ALA A 303 -6.78 17.02 0.52
C ALA A 303 -5.73 16.16 -0.17
N THR A 304 -5.90 14.86 -0.12
CA THR A 304 -5.08 13.90 -0.84
C THR A 304 -5.85 12.61 -1.13
N GLU A 305 -5.22 11.66 -1.77
CA GLU A 305 -5.80 10.36 -2.11
C GLU A 305 -6.04 9.48 -0.88
N LEU A 306 -7.15 8.75 -0.90
CA LEU A 306 -7.32 7.48 -0.20
C LEU A 306 -7.42 6.38 -1.25
N TRP A 307 -6.48 5.45 -1.22
CA TRP A 307 -6.53 4.26 -2.05
C TRP A 307 -6.67 3.02 -1.17
N MET A 308 -7.29 1.99 -1.73
CA MET A 308 -7.38 0.66 -1.14
C MET A 308 -7.18 -0.37 -2.24
N ASP A 309 -6.19 -1.24 -2.05
CA ASP A 309 -5.95 -2.37 -2.94
C ASP A 309 -6.60 -3.63 -2.39
N THR A 310 -7.03 -4.49 -3.30
CA THR A 310 -7.82 -5.65 -2.95
C THR A 310 -7.24 -6.92 -3.58
N TYR A 311 -7.27 -8.01 -2.84
CA TYR A 311 -7.09 -9.33 -3.41
C TYR A 311 -8.32 -9.73 -4.23
N CYS A 312 -8.10 -10.09 -5.49
CA CYS A 312 -9.08 -10.72 -6.36
C CYS A 312 -8.51 -12.01 -6.94
N ILE A 313 -9.38 -12.96 -7.28
CA ILE A 313 -8.98 -14.18 -8.00
C ILE A 313 -9.22 -13.97 -9.49
N ALA A 314 -8.19 -14.18 -10.31
CA ALA A 314 -8.28 -14.00 -11.76
C ALA A 314 -9.30 -14.98 -12.38
N ALA A 315 -10.01 -14.55 -13.41
CA ALA A 315 -10.83 -15.47 -14.21
C ALA A 315 -9.92 -16.53 -14.83
N GLY A 316 -10.31 -17.81 -14.71
CA GLY A 316 -9.52 -18.93 -15.20
C GLY A 316 -8.22 -19.17 -14.40
N ALA A 317 -8.17 -18.74 -13.14
CA ALA A 317 -7.07 -19.06 -12.22
C ALA A 317 -6.76 -20.57 -12.23
N PRO A 318 -5.50 -20.99 -12.41
CA PRO A 318 -5.14 -22.40 -12.40
C PRO A 318 -5.39 -23.09 -11.05
N ASN A 319 -5.19 -22.38 -9.93
CA ASN A 319 -5.30 -22.90 -8.58
C ASN A 319 -6.20 -22.03 -7.68
N PRO A 320 -7.52 -21.92 -7.97
CA PRO A 320 -8.40 -21.00 -7.22
C PRO A 320 -8.53 -21.39 -5.73
N ASP A 321 -8.40 -22.66 -5.37
CA ASP A 321 -8.42 -23.10 -3.97
C ASP A 321 -7.17 -22.64 -3.21
N ALA A 322 -6.00 -22.71 -3.84
CA ALA A 322 -4.77 -22.18 -3.25
C ALA A 322 -4.83 -20.64 -3.15
N ALA A 323 -5.48 -19.96 -4.10
CA ALA A 323 -5.70 -18.52 -4.04
C ALA A 323 -6.57 -18.12 -2.84
N HIS A 324 -7.66 -18.84 -2.57
CA HIS A 324 -8.47 -18.64 -1.38
C HIS A 324 -7.69 -18.91 -0.09
N ALA A 325 -6.89 -19.97 -0.08
CA ALA A 325 -6.05 -20.30 1.08
C ALA A 325 -5.03 -19.20 1.37
N TRP A 326 -4.39 -18.63 0.33
CA TRP A 326 -3.49 -17.48 0.45
C TRP A 326 -4.21 -16.27 1.03
N ILE A 327 -5.33 -15.84 0.42
CA ILE A 327 -6.09 -14.67 0.87
C ILE A 327 -6.52 -14.85 2.33
N ASN A 328 -6.97 -16.05 2.69
CA ASN A 328 -7.33 -16.34 4.08
C ASN A 328 -6.13 -16.27 5.03
N TRP A 329 -4.98 -16.77 4.62
CA TRP A 329 -3.77 -16.82 5.44
C TRP A 329 -3.16 -15.42 5.65
N ASP A 330 -3.17 -14.56 4.63
CA ASP A 330 -2.69 -13.17 4.74
C ASP A 330 -3.49 -12.33 5.76
N LEU A 331 -4.73 -12.76 6.03
CA LEU A 331 -5.59 -12.17 7.07
C LEU A 331 -5.36 -12.76 8.47
N VAL A 332 -4.37 -13.61 8.68
CA VAL A 332 -3.89 -13.98 10.03
C VAL A 332 -3.11 -12.80 10.62
N PRO A 333 -3.39 -12.36 11.86
CA PRO A 333 -2.76 -11.16 12.42
C PRO A 333 -1.23 -11.14 12.34
N GLU A 334 -0.59 -12.25 12.64
CA GLU A 334 0.86 -12.40 12.63
C GLU A 334 1.45 -12.23 11.23
N VAL A 335 0.78 -12.77 10.21
CA VAL A 335 1.17 -12.64 8.79
C VAL A 335 0.93 -11.22 8.30
N SER A 336 -0.26 -10.69 8.57
CA SER A 336 -0.67 -9.36 8.16
C SER A 336 0.25 -8.26 8.72
N ILE A 337 0.62 -8.35 10.02
CA ILE A 337 1.54 -7.39 10.64
C ILE A 337 2.97 -7.54 10.11
N LYS A 338 3.41 -8.78 9.83
CA LYS A 338 4.72 -8.99 9.20
C LYS A 338 4.79 -8.35 7.81
N ASP A 339 3.75 -8.49 6.99
CA ASP A 339 3.68 -7.84 5.67
C ASP A 339 3.65 -6.30 5.81
N LEU A 340 2.88 -5.77 6.78
CA LEU A 340 2.84 -4.34 7.11
C LEU A 340 4.22 -3.78 7.46
N GLN A 341 5.01 -4.50 8.26
CA GLN A 341 6.36 -4.05 8.64
C GLN A 341 7.25 -3.85 7.40
N TYR A 342 7.10 -4.70 6.39
CA TYR A 342 7.84 -4.62 5.14
C TYR A 342 7.33 -3.48 4.24
N HIS A 343 6.08 -3.52 3.81
CA HIS A 343 5.56 -2.59 2.80
C HIS A 343 5.13 -1.23 3.35
N GLY A 344 4.86 -1.13 4.68
CA GLY A 344 4.52 0.15 5.32
C GLY A 344 3.10 0.66 5.07
N TYR A 345 2.15 -0.22 4.78
CA TYR A 345 0.74 0.13 4.58
C TYR A 345 -0.17 -0.51 5.62
N ASN A 346 -1.29 0.13 5.92
CA ASN A 346 -2.30 -0.42 6.83
C ASN A 346 -3.06 -1.55 6.13
N THR A 347 -3.16 -2.71 6.78
CA THR A 347 -3.75 -3.92 6.21
C THR A 347 -5.26 -4.06 6.49
N GLY A 348 -5.87 -3.06 7.09
CA GLY A 348 -7.32 -3.06 7.36
C GLY A 348 -7.78 -3.99 8.48
N MET A 349 -6.89 -4.55 9.28
CA MET A 349 -7.24 -5.40 10.42
C MET A 349 -7.94 -4.63 11.52
N LYS A 350 -8.83 -5.28 12.28
CA LYS A 350 -9.42 -4.72 13.51
C LYS A 350 -8.35 -4.41 14.53
N ASN A 351 -8.58 -3.39 15.37
CA ASN A 351 -7.72 -3.02 16.49
C ASN A 351 -6.23 -2.96 16.10
N MET A 352 -5.95 -2.36 14.94
CA MET A 352 -4.61 -2.32 14.36
C MET A 352 -3.57 -1.72 15.31
N ASP A 353 -3.93 -0.73 16.12
CA ASP A 353 -3.09 -0.12 17.15
C ASP A 353 -2.64 -1.13 18.21
N THR A 354 -3.54 -1.99 18.66
CA THR A 354 -3.22 -3.07 19.61
C THR A 354 -2.34 -4.13 18.93
N LEU A 355 -2.69 -4.56 17.72
CA LEU A 355 -1.91 -5.55 16.98
C LEU A 355 -0.46 -5.11 16.75
N VAL A 356 -0.26 -3.86 16.33
CA VAL A 356 1.09 -3.34 16.12
C VAL A 356 1.86 -3.19 17.43
N ALA A 357 1.19 -2.78 18.51
CA ALA A 357 1.84 -2.69 19.82
C ALA A 357 2.31 -4.06 20.34
N GLU A 358 1.58 -5.13 20.03
CA GLU A 358 1.91 -6.50 20.45
C GLU A 358 2.91 -7.18 19.50
N LEU A 359 2.68 -7.11 18.18
CA LEU A 359 3.42 -7.91 17.18
C LEU A 359 4.59 -7.15 16.51
N ALA A 360 4.56 -5.83 16.55
CA ALA A 360 5.58 -4.98 15.93
C ALA A 360 5.90 -3.75 16.82
N PRO A 361 6.30 -3.94 18.10
CA PRO A 361 6.51 -2.83 19.04
C PRO A 361 7.63 -1.86 18.60
N ASP A 362 8.55 -2.31 17.77
CA ASP A 362 9.68 -1.54 17.25
C ASP A 362 9.40 -0.94 15.85
N LEU A 363 8.14 -0.92 15.40
CA LEU A 363 7.77 -0.37 14.08
C LEU A 363 8.12 1.12 14.03
N GLU A 364 9.06 1.47 13.15
CA GLU A 364 9.48 2.85 12.92
C GLU A 364 8.56 3.59 11.95
N ARG A 365 8.43 4.91 12.12
CA ARG A 365 7.68 5.82 11.23
C ARG A 365 6.19 5.45 11.12
N GLY A 366 5.59 5.03 12.24
CA GLY A 366 4.18 4.70 12.29
C GLY A 366 3.25 5.83 11.84
N GLU A 367 3.68 7.10 11.95
CA GLU A 367 2.96 8.27 11.44
C GLU A 367 2.81 8.29 9.90
N MET A 368 3.57 7.46 9.19
CA MET A 368 3.42 7.25 7.75
C MET A 368 2.44 6.12 7.40
N ILE A 369 1.95 5.37 8.38
CA ILE A 369 1.04 4.23 8.20
C ILE A 369 -0.33 4.53 8.83
N PHE A 370 -0.32 5.18 10.00
CA PHE A 370 -1.50 5.44 10.82
C PHE A 370 -1.83 6.93 10.79
N PHE A 371 -2.98 7.26 10.22
CA PHE A 371 -3.43 8.62 10.06
C PHE A 371 -4.45 8.99 11.13
N ALA A 372 -4.40 10.24 11.60
CA ALA A 372 -5.42 10.76 12.51
C ALA A 372 -6.79 10.84 11.80
N PRO A 373 -7.92 10.68 12.52
CA PRO A 373 -9.25 10.78 11.92
C PRO A 373 -9.46 12.08 11.14
N GLU A 374 -8.90 13.19 11.61
CA GLU A 374 -8.96 14.49 10.96
C GLU A 374 -8.22 14.51 9.62
N GLN A 375 -7.14 13.71 9.48
CA GLN A 375 -6.41 13.54 8.23
C GLN A 375 -7.22 12.67 7.27
N VAL A 376 -7.72 11.53 7.74
CA VAL A 376 -8.54 10.61 6.94
C VAL A 376 -9.79 11.31 6.39
N ALA A 377 -10.38 12.23 7.16
CA ALA A 377 -11.55 13.01 6.73
C ALA A 377 -11.27 13.95 5.52
N THR A 378 -9.99 14.21 5.21
CA THR A 378 -9.59 15.01 4.04
C THR A 378 -9.27 14.16 2.82
N PHE A 379 -9.23 12.84 2.95
CA PHE A 379 -8.87 11.94 1.87
C PHE A 379 -10.01 11.78 0.87
N GLN A 380 -9.64 11.62 -0.38
CA GLN A 380 -10.55 11.47 -1.50
C GLN A 380 -10.27 10.15 -2.23
N THR A 381 -11.25 9.27 -2.27
CA THR A 381 -11.15 8.04 -3.07
C THR A 381 -11.30 8.36 -4.55
N GLN A 382 -10.51 7.72 -5.39
CA GLN A 382 -10.63 7.82 -6.84
C GLN A 382 -11.98 7.27 -7.31
N GLU A 383 -12.59 7.95 -8.28
CA GLU A 383 -13.69 7.44 -9.08
C GLU A 383 -13.21 7.20 -10.52
N ILE A 384 -13.66 6.13 -11.14
CA ILE A 384 -13.42 5.90 -12.56
C ILE A 384 -14.40 6.76 -13.34
N THR A 385 -13.93 7.89 -13.81
CA THR A 385 -14.72 8.88 -14.53
C THR A 385 -14.35 8.93 -16.02
N PRO A 386 -15.21 9.49 -16.90
CA PRO A 386 -14.86 9.69 -18.31
C PRO A 386 -13.63 10.58 -18.55
N THR A 387 -13.17 11.33 -17.52
CA THR A 387 -11.98 12.18 -17.64
C THR A 387 -10.67 11.38 -17.53
N LEU A 388 -10.71 10.11 -17.11
CA LEU A 388 -9.50 9.30 -16.92
C LEU A 388 -8.67 9.18 -18.21
N ASP A 389 -9.31 8.89 -19.34
CA ASP A 389 -8.60 8.78 -20.63
C ASP A 389 -7.86 10.09 -20.97
N ARG A 390 -8.50 11.24 -20.69
CA ARG A 390 -7.87 12.54 -20.90
C ARG A 390 -6.72 12.79 -19.93
N MET A 391 -6.81 12.34 -18.67
CA MET A 391 -5.70 12.42 -17.71
C MET A 391 -4.50 11.57 -18.18
N VAL A 392 -4.75 10.40 -18.78
CA VAL A 392 -3.69 9.56 -19.40
C VAL A 392 -3.02 10.30 -20.56
N GLU A 393 -3.78 11.00 -21.42
CA GLU A 393 -3.22 11.85 -22.47
C GLU A 393 -2.35 12.99 -21.90
N ILE A 394 -2.78 13.62 -20.81
CA ILE A 394 -2.02 14.65 -20.11
C ILE A 394 -0.70 14.09 -19.59
N LEU A 395 -0.72 12.96 -18.88
CA LEU A 395 0.50 12.29 -18.40
C LEU A 395 1.49 12.06 -19.54
N ASN A 396 1.02 11.51 -20.68
CA ASN A 396 1.87 11.25 -21.84
C ASN A 396 2.50 12.53 -22.42
N LYS A 397 1.74 13.63 -22.49
CA LYS A 397 2.25 14.94 -22.93
C LYS A 397 3.30 15.50 -21.97
N VAL A 398 3.05 15.37 -20.65
CA VAL A 398 3.99 15.82 -19.61
C VAL A 398 5.28 15.01 -19.67
N LYS A 399 5.20 13.66 -19.79
CA LYS A 399 6.39 12.79 -19.96
C LYS A 399 7.19 13.17 -21.20
N ALA A 400 6.54 13.33 -22.33
CA ALA A 400 7.19 13.74 -23.57
C ALA A 400 7.87 15.11 -23.43
N LYS A 401 7.29 16.05 -22.70
CA LYS A 401 7.85 17.40 -22.48
C LYS A 401 8.99 17.39 -21.47
N ALA A 402 8.92 16.56 -20.43
CA ALA A 402 9.98 16.38 -19.45
C ALA A 402 11.23 15.66 -20.03
N GLY A 403 11.06 14.92 -21.13
CA GLY A 403 12.11 14.09 -21.71
C GLY A 403 12.32 12.79 -20.94
N ALA A 404 11.27 12.32 -20.26
CA ALA A 404 11.27 11.17 -19.35
C ALA A 404 10.51 9.98 -19.96
#